data_f3aed6d017ffcb3d1739b0838a4f9143
#
_entry.id   f3aed6d017ffcb3d1739b0838a4f9143
#
_cell.length_a   1.000
_cell.length_b   1.000
_cell.length_c   1.000
_cell.angle_alpha   90.00
_cell.angle_beta   90.00
_cell.angle_gamma   90.00
#
_symmetry.space_group_name_H-M   'P 1'
#
loop_
_entity.id
_entity.type
_entity.pdbx_description
1 polymer ?
#
loop_
_entity_poly.entity_id
_entity_poly.type
_entity_poly.pdbx_seq_one_letter_code
_entity_poly.pdbx_strand_id
1 'polypeptide(L)'
;MACGSKSDDSAQGSSDGDASSDDTAKSKIEQIKEAGVLVMGTSADYPPNEFHTEVDGKDTIVGFDVAIAQYIADDLGVELKVVDMSFDNLCINLAKGDFDIVIAGMASTEERLKSVDFSDPYFKQQQAILIRAEDDALYNKPEDLSGHKVGVQNGTIQVPIANELASEENVVGLVKAQDLIMELKSGKLDVVYIDYTAALAFAATNDDLTVKDIG
;
A
#
# COMPACT_ATOMS: atom_id res chain seq x y z
N MET A 1 -33.54 -52.25 41.55
CA MET A 1 -33.35 -52.41 43.01
C MET A 1 -32.34 -51.35 43.38
N ALA A 2 -32.82 -50.29 43.92
CA ALA A 2 -32.97 -49.93 45.30
C ALA A 2 -31.66 -49.37 45.86
N CYS A 3 -31.72 -48.13 46.14
CA CYS A 3 -31.75 -47.43 47.45
C CYS A 3 -30.36 -47.23 48.00
N GLY A 4 -29.99 -46.07 48.48
CA GLY A 4 -30.57 -44.92 49.13
C GLY A 4 -29.48 -44.18 49.83
N SER A 5 -29.63 -42.91 49.82
CA SER A 5 -29.93 -41.98 50.91
C SER A 5 -28.78 -41.49 51.77
N LYS A 6 -28.65 -40.16 51.70
CA LYS A 6 -28.48 -39.18 52.83
C LYS A 6 -27.22 -39.29 53.65
N SER A 7 -26.64 -38.22 54.07
CA SER A 7 -27.01 -36.85 54.51
C SER A 7 -25.75 -36.03 54.81
N ASP A 8 -25.90 -34.72 54.65
CA ASP A 8 -25.48 -33.59 55.51
C ASP A 8 -24.12 -33.67 56.23
N ASP A 9 -23.31 -32.67 56.16
CA ASP A 9 -23.38 -31.40 56.87
C ASP A 9 -22.08 -30.58 56.72
N SER A 10 -22.28 -29.30 56.51
CA SER A 10 -21.51 -28.15 57.03
C SER A 10 -20.01 -27.94 56.79
N ALA A 11 -19.78 -26.82 56.16
CA ALA A 11 -19.10 -25.65 56.69
C ALA A 11 -17.70 -25.29 56.20
N GLN A 12 -17.68 -24.05 55.76
CA GLN A 12 -16.60 -23.06 55.88
C GLN A 12 -15.35 -23.26 55.02
N GLY A 13 -15.25 -22.48 53.90
CA GLY A 13 -14.72 -21.13 54.00
C GLY A 13 -13.24 -21.13 53.75
N SER A 14 -12.85 -20.94 52.52
CA SER A 14 -11.57 -20.27 52.21
C SER A 14 -11.73 -19.57 50.86
N SER A 15 -11.77 -18.26 50.92
CA SER A 15 -11.60 -17.36 49.82
C SER A 15 -10.16 -17.47 49.33
N ASP A 16 -9.95 -18.19 48.26
CA ASP A 16 -8.74 -18.00 47.47
C ASP A 16 -9.09 -17.10 46.28
N GLY A 17 -8.49 -15.92 46.31
CA GLY A 17 -8.61 -14.93 45.31
C GLY A 17 -8.19 -15.50 43.97
N ASP A 18 -9.12 -15.49 43.05
CA ASP A 18 -8.89 -15.58 41.61
C ASP A 18 -8.14 -14.31 41.25
N ALA A 19 -6.82 -14.40 41.28
CA ALA A 19 -5.95 -13.46 40.62
C ALA A 19 -6.10 -13.76 39.12
N SER A 20 -7.17 -13.22 38.53
CA SER A 20 -7.20 -13.05 37.09
C SER A 20 -5.98 -12.21 36.73
N SER A 21 -4.95 -12.87 36.29
CA SER A 21 -3.85 -12.22 35.52
C SER A 21 -4.51 -11.64 34.29
N ASP A 22 -4.93 -10.40 34.43
CA ASP A 22 -5.31 -9.53 33.30
C ASP A 22 -4.02 -9.25 32.52
N ASP A 23 -3.60 -10.24 31.75
CA ASP A 23 -2.54 -10.15 30.76
C ASP A 23 -3.14 -9.45 29.53
N THR A 24 -3.54 -8.18 29.75
CA THR A 24 -3.97 -7.30 28.66
C THR A 24 -2.74 -7.04 27.80
N ALA A 25 -2.64 -7.78 26.70
CA ALA A 25 -1.62 -7.51 25.68
C ALA A 25 -1.69 -6.03 25.33
N LYS A 26 -0.53 -5.34 25.42
CA LYS A 26 -0.41 -3.91 25.09
C LYS A 26 -0.95 -3.65 23.71
N SER A 27 -1.71 -2.58 23.57
CA SER A 27 -2.17 -2.12 22.27
C SER A 27 -0.98 -1.80 21.35
N LYS A 28 -1.18 -1.86 20.04
CA LYS A 28 -0.11 -1.54 19.08
C LYS A 28 0.41 -0.10 19.27
N ILE A 29 -0.48 0.85 19.60
CA ILE A 29 -0.10 2.24 19.89
C ILE A 29 0.82 2.33 21.12
N GLU A 30 0.52 1.58 22.18
CA GLU A 30 1.40 1.56 23.38
C GLU A 30 2.76 0.96 23.05
N GLN A 31 2.83 -0.08 22.24
CA GLN A 31 4.08 -0.68 21.78
C GLN A 31 4.93 0.32 20.97
N ILE A 32 4.31 1.06 20.03
CA ILE A 32 4.97 2.09 19.23
C ILE A 32 5.53 3.21 20.13
N LYS A 33 4.71 3.70 21.08
CA LYS A 33 5.13 4.76 22.02
C LYS A 33 6.28 4.32 22.92
N GLU A 34 6.27 3.08 23.38
CA GLU A 34 7.39 2.53 24.18
C GLU A 34 8.65 2.32 23.35
N ALA A 35 8.51 1.90 22.10
CA ALA A 35 9.64 1.77 21.17
C ALA A 35 10.22 3.14 20.76
N GLY A 36 9.43 4.23 20.89
CA GLY A 36 9.83 5.58 20.50
C GLY A 36 9.93 5.78 18.98
N VAL A 37 9.40 4.84 18.19
CA VAL A 37 9.51 4.88 16.72
C VAL A 37 8.26 4.29 16.07
N LEU A 38 7.76 4.97 15.03
CA LEU A 38 6.76 4.47 14.10
C LEU A 38 7.46 3.97 12.84
N VAL A 39 7.36 2.70 12.52
CA VAL A 39 7.97 2.10 11.32
C VAL A 39 6.94 2.06 10.20
N MET A 40 7.15 2.87 9.16
CA MET A 40 6.32 2.93 7.96
C MET A 40 6.97 2.12 6.84
N GLY A 41 6.23 1.16 6.27
CA GLY A 41 6.56 0.52 5.00
C GLY A 41 5.95 1.30 3.82
N THR A 42 6.71 1.47 2.74
CA THR A 42 6.25 2.15 1.52
C THR A 42 7.01 1.64 0.29
N SER A 43 6.60 2.04 -0.91
CA SER A 43 7.29 1.75 -2.17
C SER A 43 7.72 3.06 -2.82
N ALA A 44 8.95 3.49 -2.51
CA ALA A 44 9.41 4.87 -2.73
C ALA A 44 9.83 5.16 -4.18
N ASP A 45 9.00 4.80 -5.13
CA ASP A 45 9.16 5.02 -6.57
C ASP A 45 7.92 5.64 -7.23
N TYR A 46 6.99 6.18 -6.40
CA TYR A 46 5.66 6.58 -6.85
C TYR A 46 5.33 8.05 -6.53
N PRO A 47 5.96 9.02 -7.25
CA PRO A 47 5.66 10.44 -7.04
C PRO A 47 4.22 10.77 -7.43
N PRO A 48 3.53 11.69 -6.75
CA PRO A 48 4.01 12.54 -5.66
C PRO A 48 3.80 11.94 -4.25
N ASN A 49 3.39 10.66 -4.15
CA ASN A 49 3.00 10.01 -2.90
C ASN A 49 4.22 9.66 -2.03
N GLU A 50 5.15 8.90 -2.59
CA GLU A 50 6.40 8.47 -1.96
C GLU A 50 7.48 8.28 -3.01
N PHE A 51 8.59 8.97 -2.86
CA PHE A 51 9.69 8.89 -3.83
C PHE A 51 11.01 9.35 -3.23
N HIS A 52 12.09 8.88 -3.83
CA HIS A 52 13.44 9.31 -3.49
C HIS A 52 13.75 10.68 -4.09
N THR A 53 14.33 11.57 -3.29
CA THR A 53 14.88 12.84 -3.75
C THR A 53 16.09 13.23 -2.91
N GLU A 54 16.91 14.14 -3.42
CA GLU A 54 18.05 14.69 -2.68
C GLU A 54 17.59 15.88 -1.84
N VAL A 55 17.78 15.80 -0.51
CA VAL A 55 17.55 16.88 0.43
C VAL A 55 18.87 17.13 1.16
N ASP A 56 19.43 18.34 1.05
CA ASP A 56 20.71 18.71 1.65
C ASP A 56 21.87 17.72 1.35
N GLY A 57 21.91 17.22 0.10
CA GLY A 57 22.94 16.26 -0.34
C GLY A 57 22.75 14.83 0.16
N LYS A 58 21.59 14.50 0.70
CA LYS A 58 21.25 13.15 1.17
C LYS A 58 20.05 12.61 0.42
N ASP A 59 20.15 11.36 0.00
CA ASP A 59 18.99 10.63 -0.51
C ASP A 59 17.94 10.49 0.59
N THR A 60 16.74 10.98 0.32
CA THR A 60 15.64 11.07 1.29
C THR A 60 14.33 10.66 0.63
N ILE A 61 13.57 9.83 1.31
CA ILE A 61 12.22 9.47 0.88
C ILE A 61 11.26 10.56 1.36
N VAL A 62 10.54 11.15 0.41
CA VAL A 62 9.58 12.23 0.64
C VAL A 62 8.28 11.98 -0.11
N GLY A 63 7.28 12.80 0.11
CA GLY A 63 6.02 12.77 -0.61
C GLY A 63 4.81 12.91 0.30
N PHE A 64 3.63 12.88 -0.30
CA PHE A 64 2.36 13.08 0.40
C PHE A 64 2.13 12.02 1.49
N ASP A 65 2.37 10.75 1.17
CA ASP A 65 2.17 9.63 2.09
C ASP A 65 3.20 9.64 3.23
N VAL A 66 4.44 10.03 2.94
CA VAL A 66 5.48 10.23 3.97
C VAL A 66 5.11 11.38 4.91
N ALA A 67 4.52 12.46 4.38
CA ALA A 67 4.06 13.57 5.20
C ALA A 67 2.90 13.18 6.14
N ILE A 68 1.98 12.32 5.68
CA ILE A 68 0.93 11.74 6.52
C ILE A 68 1.55 10.90 7.65
N ALA A 69 2.51 10.03 7.34
CA ALA A 69 3.18 9.21 8.34
C ALA A 69 3.94 10.08 9.36
N GLN A 70 4.60 11.15 8.93
CA GLN A 70 5.27 12.08 9.82
C GLN A 70 4.28 12.76 10.77
N TYR A 71 3.13 13.21 10.25
CA TYR A 71 2.07 13.79 11.08
C TYR A 71 1.58 12.80 12.15
N ILE A 72 1.41 11.52 11.79
CA ILE A 72 1.01 10.47 12.74
C ILE A 72 2.10 10.26 13.80
N ALA A 73 3.37 10.19 13.40
CA ALA A 73 4.49 10.03 14.33
C ALA A 73 4.60 11.20 15.31
N ASP A 74 4.44 12.42 14.82
CA ASP A 74 4.44 13.64 15.63
C ASP A 74 3.31 13.65 16.67
N ASP A 75 2.08 13.24 16.27
CA ASP A 75 0.92 13.13 17.16
C ASP A 75 1.12 12.05 18.24
N LEU A 76 1.78 10.96 17.91
CA LEU A 76 2.14 9.90 18.86
C LEU A 76 3.32 10.28 19.75
N GLY A 77 4.11 11.31 19.39
CA GLY A 77 5.31 11.75 20.08
C GLY A 77 6.50 10.79 19.90
N VAL A 78 6.64 10.20 18.71
CA VAL A 78 7.70 9.23 18.36
C VAL A 78 8.43 9.65 17.07
N GLU A 79 9.59 9.02 16.80
CA GLU A 79 10.30 9.22 15.53
C GLU A 79 9.65 8.43 14.40
N LEU A 80 9.69 8.95 13.17
CA LEU A 80 9.29 8.23 11.96
C LEU A 80 10.50 7.50 11.36
N LYS A 81 10.35 6.20 11.09
CA LYS A 81 11.29 5.41 10.31
C LYS A 81 10.60 4.91 9.03
N VAL A 82 11.04 5.39 7.87
CA VAL A 82 10.53 4.93 6.57
C VAL A 82 11.40 3.78 6.06
N VAL A 83 10.73 2.72 5.58
CA VAL A 83 11.37 1.52 5.00
C VAL A 83 10.83 1.34 3.59
N ASP A 84 11.73 1.46 2.60
CA ASP A 84 11.40 1.22 1.18
C ASP A 84 11.40 -0.28 0.87
N MET A 85 10.37 -0.71 0.15
CA MET A 85 10.17 -2.09 -0.27
C MET A 85 9.33 -2.12 -1.55
N SER A 86 9.38 -3.22 -2.32
CA SER A 86 8.48 -3.38 -3.46
C SER A 86 7.01 -3.44 -3.03
N PHE A 87 6.15 -2.79 -3.80
CA PHE A 87 4.73 -2.59 -3.50
C PHE A 87 3.97 -3.90 -3.20
N ASP A 88 4.21 -4.94 -4.01
CA ASP A 88 3.58 -6.26 -3.90
C ASP A 88 3.91 -7.00 -2.58
N ASN A 89 4.99 -6.63 -1.91
CA ASN A 89 5.42 -7.24 -0.65
C ASN A 89 4.94 -6.49 0.61
N LEU A 90 4.39 -5.28 0.49
CA LEU A 90 4.05 -4.43 1.63
C LEU A 90 3.03 -5.07 2.59
N CYS A 91 1.89 -5.56 2.08
CA CYS A 91 0.87 -6.19 2.94
C CYS A 91 1.38 -7.44 3.64
N ILE A 92 2.19 -8.27 2.95
CA ILE A 92 2.74 -9.49 3.52
C ILE A 92 3.68 -9.17 4.69
N ASN A 93 4.52 -8.15 4.55
CA ASN A 93 5.46 -7.78 5.61
C ASN A 93 4.77 -7.00 6.74
N LEU A 94 3.71 -6.22 6.45
CA LEU A 94 2.86 -5.65 7.50
C LEU A 94 2.21 -6.75 8.35
N ALA A 95 1.64 -7.78 7.72
CA ALA A 95 1.02 -8.90 8.42
C ALA A 95 2.02 -9.72 9.27
N LYS A 96 3.32 -9.71 8.91
CA LYS A 96 4.40 -10.33 9.71
C LYS A 96 4.85 -9.44 10.88
N GLY A 97 4.49 -8.16 10.88
CA GLY A 97 4.91 -7.19 11.90
C GLY A 97 6.25 -6.51 11.63
N ASP A 98 6.75 -6.56 10.39
CA ASP A 98 7.98 -5.87 9.98
C ASP A 98 7.79 -4.35 9.95
N PHE A 99 6.55 -3.89 9.83
CA PHE A 99 6.11 -2.50 9.88
C PHE A 99 5.00 -2.33 10.92
N ASP A 100 4.83 -1.09 11.38
CA ASP A 100 3.70 -0.69 12.21
C ASP A 100 2.53 -0.21 11.34
N ILE A 101 2.83 0.42 10.21
CA ILE A 101 1.88 0.96 9.23
C ILE A 101 2.46 0.87 7.82
N VAL A 102 1.60 0.75 6.84
CA VAL A 102 1.93 0.91 5.41
C VAL A 102 1.11 2.07 4.85
N ILE A 103 1.79 3.03 4.23
CA ILE A 103 1.17 4.13 3.48
C ILE A 103 1.89 4.20 2.13
N ALA A 104 1.19 3.92 1.03
CA ALA A 104 1.79 3.75 -0.29
C ALA A 104 0.75 3.93 -1.43
N GLY A 105 -0.13 4.93 -1.32
CA GLY A 105 -1.23 5.12 -2.28
C GLY A 105 -2.12 3.88 -2.44
N MET A 106 -2.14 3.00 -1.46
CA MET A 106 -2.69 1.67 -1.55
C MET A 106 -4.21 1.65 -1.34
N ALA A 107 -4.97 1.22 -2.35
CA ALA A 107 -6.40 0.98 -2.22
C ALA A 107 -6.69 -0.27 -1.38
N SER A 108 -7.75 -0.24 -0.58
CA SER A 108 -8.31 -1.43 0.06
C SER A 108 -8.99 -2.32 -0.99
N THR A 109 -8.73 -3.63 -0.92
CA THR A 109 -9.41 -4.65 -1.73
C THR A 109 -9.85 -5.80 -0.85
N GLU A 110 -10.87 -6.57 -1.29
CA GLU A 110 -11.32 -7.75 -0.55
C GLU A 110 -10.18 -8.75 -0.29
N GLU A 111 -9.22 -8.84 -1.21
CA GLU A 111 -8.07 -9.73 -1.06
C GLU A 111 -7.13 -9.24 0.04
N ARG A 112 -6.79 -7.95 0.05
CA ARG A 112 -5.90 -7.36 1.05
C ARG A 112 -6.53 -7.37 2.44
N LEU A 113 -7.85 -7.14 2.54
CA LEU A 113 -8.62 -7.19 3.80
C LEU A 113 -8.65 -8.56 4.47
N LYS A 114 -8.24 -9.64 3.78
CA LYS A 114 -8.07 -10.96 4.41
C LYS A 114 -6.85 -11.05 5.34
N SER A 115 -5.89 -10.17 5.19
CA SER A 115 -4.60 -10.22 5.89
C SER A 115 -4.22 -8.96 6.65
N VAL A 116 -4.77 -7.80 6.29
CA VAL A 116 -4.47 -6.50 6.93
C VAL A 116 -5.73 -5.65 7.01
N ASP A 117 -5.76 -4.74 7.97
CA ASP A 117 -6.83 -3.74 8.11
C ASP A 117 -6.46 -2.46 7.37
N PHE A 118 -7.47 -1.69 6.97
CA PHE A 118 -7.32 -0.40 6.32
C PHE A 118 -8.04 0.69 7.13
N SER A 119 -7.50 1.91 7.07
CA SER A 119 -8.19 3.11 7.53
C SER A 119 -9.31 3.52 6.57
N ASP A 120 -10.08 4.52 6.94
CA ASP A 120 -10.89 5.26 5.96
C ASP A 120 -9.99 5.82 4.86
N PRO A 121 -10.51 5.92 3.61
CA PRO A 121 -9.74 6.50 2.51
C PRO A 121 -9.35 7.96 2.79
N TYR A 122 -8.07 8.26 2.75
CA TYR A 122 -7.54 9.62 2.90
C TYR A 122 -7.42 10.37 1.57
N PHE A 123 -7.48 9.65 0.43
CA PHE A 123 -7.43 10.21 -0.91
C PHE A 123 -8.24 9.36 -1.90
N LYS A 124 -8.74 9.97 -2.98
CA LYS A 124 -9.39 9.26 -4.10
C LYS A 124 -8.56 9.44 -5.34
N GLN A 125 -8.06 8.35 -5.88
CA GLN A 125 -7.31 8.31 -7.12
C GLN A 125 -8.24 8.11 -8.32
N GLN A 126 -7.92 8.79 -9.43
CA GLN A 126 -8.42 8.47 -10.76
C GLN A 126 -7.37 7.63 -11.48
N GLN A 127 -7.82 6.77 -12.38
CA GLN A 127 -6.92 6.01 -13.24
C GLN A 127 -6.62 6.81 -14.51
N ALA A 128 -5.45 6.57 -15.07
CA ALA A 128 -5.03 7.19 -16.32
C ALA A 128 -4.05 6.29 -17.07
N ILE A 129 -3.75 6.67 -18.27
CA ILE A 129 -2.61 6.13 -19.01
C ILE A 129 -1.55 7.20 -19.19
N LEU A 130 -0.29 6.77 -19.13
CA LEU A 130 0.87 7.53 -19.52
C LEU A 130 1.39 6.93 -20.84
N ILE A 131 1.61 7.78 -21.82
CA ILE A 131 1.99 7.40 -23.19
C ILE A 131 3.08 8.35 -23.70
N ARG A 132 3.76 7.96 -24.77
CA ARG A 132 4.62 8.91 -25.51
C ARG A 132 3.77 10.01 -26.13
N ALA A 133 4.24 11.24 -26.10
CA ALA A 133 3.51 12.40 -26.63
C ALA A 133 3.18 12.27 -28.12
N GLU A 134 4.03 11.59 -28.90
CA GLU A 134 3.82 11.31 -30.33
C GLU A 134 2.66 10.36 -30.60
N ASP A 135 2.27 9.54 -29.61
CA ASP A 135 1.20 8.54 -29.71
C ASP A 135 -0.16 9.09 -29.22
N ASP A 136 -0.26 10.38 -28.89
CA ASP A 136 -1.45 11.01 -28.29
C ASP A 136 -2.75 10.73 -29.06
N ALA A 137 -2.68 10.69 -30.37
CA ALA A 137 -3.86 10.47 -31.21
C ALA A 137 -4.38 9.02 -31.19
N LEU A 138 -3.59 8.05 -30.70
CA LEU A 138 -3.91 6.61 -30.76
C LEU A 138 -4.85 6.16 -29.65
N TYR A 139 -4.81 6.80 -28.48
CA TYR A 139 -5.53 6.33 -27.28
C TYR A 139 -6.54 7.37 -26.82
N ASN A 140 -7.83 7.14 -27.02
CA ASN A 140 -8.91 8.07 -26.67
C ASN A 140 -10.00 7.43 -25.80
N LYS A 141 -10.00 6.11 -25.65
CA LYS A 141 -10.95 5.33 -24.88
C LYS A 141 -10.30 4.01 -24.43
N PRO A 142 -10.85 3.33 -23.41
CA PRO A 142 -10.28 2.09 -22.88
C PRO A 142 -10.03 1.00 -23.93
N GLU A 143 -10.92 0.85 -24.90
CA GLU A 143 -10.84 -0.18 -25.94
C GLU A 143 -9.62 0.01 -26.87
N ASP A 144 -9.06 1.21 -26.94
CA ASP A 144 -7.87 1.49 -27.76
C ASP A 144 -6.60 0.82 -27.19
N LEU A 145 -6.66 0.27 -25.96
CA LEU A 145 -5.56 -0.51 -25.37
C LEU A 145 -5.49 -1.94 -25.91
N SER A 146 -6.52 -2.42 -26.59
CA SER A 146 -6.56 -3.79 -27.10
C SER A 146 -5.43 -4.07 -28.09
N GLY A 147 -4.63 -5.10 -27.80
CA GLY A 147 -3.49 -5.50 -28.63
C GLY A 147 -2.21 -4.67 -28.44
N HIS A 148 -2.22 -3.66 -27.57
CA HIS A 148 -1.05 -2.87 -27.21
C HIS A 148 -0.37 -3.41 -25.95
N LYS A 149 0.93 -3.22 -25.82
CA LYS A 149 1.68 -3.59 -24.63
C LYS A 149 1.47 -2.60 -23.51
N VAL A 150 0.75 -3.02 -22.48
CA VAL A 150 0.39 -2.21 -21.33
C VAL A 150 1.24 -2.58 -20.12
N GLY A 151 2.04 -1.63 -19.64
CA GLY A 151 2.83 -1.77 -18.41
C GLY A 151 2.00 -1.42 -17.18
N VAL A 152 2.15 -2.22 -16.12
CA VAL A 152 1.55 -1.99 -14.79
C VAL A 152 2.54 -2.35 -13.69
N GLN A 153 2.42 -1.72 -12.54
CA GLN A 153 3.22 -2.12 -11.38
C GLN A 153 2.62 -3.39 -10.75
N ASN A 154 3.47 -4.34 -10.40
CA ASN A 154 3.06 -5.60 -9.80
C ASN A 154 2.30 -5.40 -8.49
N GLY A 155 1.27 -6.20 -8.27
CA GLY A 155 0.47 -6.21 -7.05
C GLY A 155 -0.54 -5.06 -6.93
N THR A 156 -0.64 -4.18 -7.94
CA THR A 156 -1.60 -3.06 -7.96
C THR A 156 -2.97 -3.45 -8.47
N ILE A 157 -3.97 -2.61 -8.21
CA ILE A 157 -5.34 -2.78 -8.76
C ILE A 157 -5.40 -2.59 -10.27
N GLN A 158 -4.38 -1.97 -10.86
CA GLN A 158 -4.26 -1.76 -12.30
C GLN A 158 -4.03 -3.07 -13.06
N VAL A 159 -3.43 -4.09 -12.45
CA VAL A 159 -3.15 -5.39 -13.10
C VAL A 159 -4.41 -6.04 -13.66
N PRO A 160 -5.46 -6.34 -12.87
CA PRO A 160 -6.68 -6.95 -13.41
C PRO A 160 -7.40 -6.05 -14.42
N ILE A 161 -7.39 -4.73 -14.23
CA ILE A 161 -8.02 -3.79 -15.18
C ILE A 161 -7.29 -3.83 -16.53
N ALA A 162 -5.97 -3.75 -16.53
CA ALA A 162 -5.18 -3.82 -17.76
C ALA A 162 -5.36 -5.17 -18.48
N ASN A 163 -5.49 -6.28 -17.76
CA ASN A 163 -5.75 -7.61 -18.33
C ASN A 163 -7.10 -7.65 -19.08
N GLU A 164 -8.12 -6.96 -18.56
CA GLU A 164 -9.42 -6.86 -19.24
C GLU A 164 -9.35 -6.00 -20.51
N LEU A 165 -8.57 -4.90 -20.48
CA LEU A 165 -8.50 -3.93 -21.57
C LEU A 165 -7.56 -4.36 -22.70
N ALA A 166 -6.38 -4.91 -22.37
CA ALA A 166 -5.32 -5.20 -23.33
C ALA A 166 -5.13 -6.69 -23.64
N SER A 167 -5.77 -7.60 -22.91
CA SER A 167 -5.50 -9.06 -22.80
C SER A 167 -4.24 -9.37 -21.99
N GLU A 168 -4.29 -10.43 -21.17
CA GLU A 168 -3.22 -10.81 -20.23
C GLU A 168 -1.84 -10.96 -20.91
N GLU A 169 -1.79 -11.48 -22.12
CA GLU A 169 -0.56 -11.67 -22.91
C GLU A 169 0.14 -10.37 -23.29
N ASN A 170 -0.58 -9.24 -23.26
CA ASN A 170 -0.08 -7.92 -23.60
C ASN A 170 0.23 -7.08 -22.35
N VAL A 171 -0.10 -7.58 -21.15
CA VAL A 171 0.18 -6.87 -19.91
C VAL A 171 1.56 -7.24 -19.38
N VAL A 172 2.39 -6.24 -19.09
CA VAL A 172 3.75 -6.41 -18.59
C VAL A 172 3.80 -5.82 -17.18
N GLY A 173 3.92 -6.70 -16.19
CA GLY A 173 4.09 -6.31 -14.79
C GLY A 173 5.56 -6.05 -14.45
N LEU A 174 5.89 -4.90 -13.90
CA LEU A 174 7.22 -4.59 -13.37
C LEU A 174 7.15 -4.26 -11.88
N VAL A 175 8.28 -4.43 -11.19
CA VAL A 175 8.36 -4.20 -9.74
C VAL A 175 8.32 -2.71 -9.42
N LYS A 176 9.03 -1.90 -10.21
CA LYS A 176 9.16 -0.46 -10.00
C LYS A 176 8.41 0.34 -11.06
N ALA A 177 7.69 1.39 -10.60
CA ALA A 177 7.01 2.31 -11.51
C ALA A 177 8.01 3.05 -12.42
N GLN A 178 9.19 3.40 -11.92
CA GLN A 178 10.25 4.03 -12.72
C GLN A 178 10.72 3.16 -13.90
N ASP A 179 10.77 1.83 -13.71
CA ASP A 179 11.16 0.92 -14.79
C ASP A 179 10.09 0.89 -15.89
N LEU A 180 8.79 1.02 -15.53
CA LEU A 180 7.70 1.16 -16.50
C LEU A 180 7.91 2.41 -17.39
N ILE A 181 8.31 3.53 -16.78
CA ILE A 181 8.57 4.76 -17.51
C ILE A 181 9.74 4.59 -18.49
N MET A 182 10.79 3.91 -18.07
CA MET A 182 11.94 3.63 -18.96
C MET A 182 11.55 2.69 -20.12
N GLU A 183 10.78 1.65 -19.86
CA GLU A 183 10.29 0.72 -20.89
C GLU A 183 9.32 1.40 -21.86
N LEU A 184 8.46 2.32 -21.40
CA LEU A 184 7.59 3.16 -22.23
C LEU A 184 8.41 4.06 -23.16
N LYS A 185 9.39 4.79 -22.62
CA LYS A 185 10.26 5.69 -23.40
C LYS A 185 11.11 4.94 -24.44
N SER A 186 11.51 3.71 -24.13
CA SER A 186 12.28 2.87 -25.06
C SER A 186 11.43 2.20 -26.14
N GLY A 187 10.09 2.33 -26.10
CA GLY A 187 9.17 1.69 -27.04
C GLY A 187 8.94 0.20 -26.82
N LYS A 188 9.35 -0.34 -25.67
CA LYS A 188 9.06 -1.74 -25.29
C LYS A 188 7.64 -1.88 -24.71
N LEU A 189 7.12 -0.82 -24.10
CA LEU A 189 5.73 -0.64 -23.77
C LEU A 189 5.12 0.42 -24.67
N ASP A 190 3.83 0.27 -24.96
CA ASP A 190 3.04 1.25 -25.69
C ASP A 190 2.37 2.23 -24.73
N VAL A 191 1.94 1.72 -23.56
CA VAL A 191 1.15 2.43 -22.55
C VAL A 191 1.63 2.00 -21.16
N VAL A 192 1.60 2.90 -20.19
CA VAL A 192 1.64 2.57 -18.75
C VAL A 192 0.28 2.93 -18.15
N TYR A 193 -0.40 1.95 -17.56
CA TYR A 193 -1.67 2.14 -16.86
C TYR A 193 -1.39 2.39 -15.38
N ILE A 194 -1.74 3.58 -14.87
CA ILE A 194 -1.26 4.10 -13.60
C ILE A 194 -2.25 5.12 -13.03
N ASP A 195 -2.11 5.48 -11.76
CA ASP A 195 -2.90 6.56 -11.15
C ASP A 195 -2.60 7.90 -11.81
N TYR A 196 -3.65 8.71 -11.99
CA TYR A 196 -3.59 9.99 -12.70
C TYR A 196 -2.56 10.97 -12.11
N THR A 197 -2.49 11.06 -10.78
CA THR A 197 -1.53 11.98 -10.11
C THR A 197 -0.09 11.53 -10.29
N ALA A 198 0.18 10.22 -10.27
CA ALA A 198 1.50 9.68 -10.55
C ALA A 198 1.87 9.86 -12.04
N ALA A 199 0.92 9.62 -12.95
CA ALA A 199 1.12 9.89 -14.37
C ALA A 199 1.51 11.36 -14.63
N LEU A 200 0.81 12.31 -14.00
CA LEU A 200 1.15 13.74 -14.08
C LEU A 200 2.55 14.05 -13.54
N ALA A 201 2.92 13.44 -12.40
CA ALA A 201 4.24 13.66 -11.82
C ALA A 201 5.38 13.14 -12.73
N PHE A 202 5.18 11.97 -13.35
CA PHE A 202 6.14 11.44 -14.34
C PHE A 202 6.19 12.29 -15.61
N ALA A 203 5.05 12.73 -16.15
CA ALA A 203 5.01 13.59 -17.33
C ALA A 203 5.66 14.96 -17.06
N ALA A 204 5.53 15.51 -15.85
CA ALA A 204 6.14 16.80 -15.49
C ALA A 204 7.68 16.79 -15.55
N THR A 205 8.30 15.61 -15.47
CA THR A 205 9.77 15.44 -15.55
C THR A 205 10.23 14.76 -16.84
N ASN A 206 9.31 14.48 -17.78
CA ASN A 206 9.58 13.81 -19.05
C ASN A 206 8.74 14.45 -20.15
N ASP A 207 9.30 15.45 -20.84
CA ASP A 207 8.62 16.24 -21.89
C ASP A 207 8.15 15.40 -23.10
N ASP A 208 8.69 14.20 -23.26
CA ASP A 208 8.33 13.21 -24.28
C ASP A 208 7.14 12.32 -23.91
N LEU A 209 6.58 12.52 -22.72
CA LEU A 209 5.42 11.77 -22.24
C LEU A 209 4.19 12.68 -22.04
N THR A 210 3.01 12.10 -22.19
CA THR A 210 1.73 12.77 -21.92
C THR A 210 0.76 11.86 -21.21
N VAL A 211 -0.17 12.46 -20.48
CA VAL A 211 -1.19 11.76 -19.68
C VAL A 211 -2.53 11.83 -20.38
N LYS A 212 -3.25 10.73 -20.40
CA LYS A 212 -4.65 10.68 -20.86
C LYS A 212 -5.56 10.02 -19.85
N ASP A 213 -6.68 10.67 -19.63
CA ASP A 213 -7.84 10.08 -19.02
C ASP A 213 -8.65 9.40 -20.14
N ILE A 214 -8.84 8.11 -20.03
CA ILE A 214 -9.57 7.31 -21.04
C ILE A 214 -10.91 6.78 -20.50
N GLY A 215 -11.33 7.23 -19.31
CA GLY A 215 -12.62 6.87 -18.68
C GLY A 215 -12.51 5.91 -17.52
#